data_ee559befe8ac1563f8042d6e7c6fb71d
#
_entry.id   ee559befe8ac1563f8042d6e7c6fb71d
#
_cell.length_a   1.000
_cell.length_b   1.000
_cell.length_c   1.000
_cell.angle_alpha   90.00
_cell.angle_beta   90.00
_cell.angle_gamma   90.00
#
_symmetry.space_group_name_H-M   'P 1'
#
loop_
_entity.id
_entity.type
_entity.pdbx_description
1 polymer ?
#
loop_
_entity_poly.entity_id
_entity_poly.type
_entity_poly.pdbx_seq_one_letter_code
_entity_poly.pdbx_strand_id
1 'polypeptide(L)'
;LFKKKMNTPSALVTILYTFPRPYTAKSDLALDVFKRVLSIAYTDSVREEKGGTYGVSIDADLDKNTTPNTVVRISFRTDPTKYAELIPIIYRQIAHIAQQGPVASSLDKVKKYLLKNYQQNTINNGYWDYVLYNDLRNGIDFHTGYDQMVKTLAPSDVQQVAKDLLNARRRIEVTMLSE
;
A
#
# COMPACT_ATOMS: atom_id res chain seq x y z
N LEU A 1 -2.63 23.08 -1.48
CA LEU A 1 -3.02 23.40 -0.10
C LEU A 1 -4.47 23.86 -0.11
N PHE A 2 -5.32 23.26 0.70
CA PHE A 2 -6.72 23.64 0.88
C PHE A 2 -6.98 23.91 2.36
N LYS A 3 -7.73 24.97 2.67
CA LYS A 3 -8.07 25.35 4.04
C LYS A 3 -9.59 25.31 4.24
N LYS A 4 -10.03 24.82 5.39
CA LYS A 4 -11.44 24.76 5.78
C LYS A 4 -11.58 24.94 7.28
N LYS A 5 -12.53 25.75 7.72
CA LYS A 5 -12.85 25.92 9.13
C LYS A 5 -13.37 24.59 9.72
N MET A 6 -12.77 24.13 10.80
CA MET A 6 -13.10 22.86 11.48
C MET A 6 -13.13 23.09 12.98
N ASN A 7 -13.97 22.34 13.69
CA ASN A 7 -14.10 22.47 15.16
C ASN A 7 -12.85 21.96 15.90
N THR A 8 -12.09 21.04 15.31
CA THR A 8 -10.84 20.52 15.87
C THR A 8 -9.72 20.77 14.88
N PRO A 9 -8.61 21.41 15.31
CA PRO A 9 -7.44 21.59 14.45
C PRO A 9 -6.94 20.27 13.87
N SER A 10 -6.78 20.20 12.57
CA SER A 10 -6.41 18.96 11.88
C SER A 10 -5.79 19.24 10.52
N ALA A 11 -4.78 18.49 10.16
CA ALA A 11 -4.24 18.38 8.81
C ALA A 11 -4.54 16.99 8.25
N LEU A 12 -5.08 16.91 7.05
CA LEU A 12 -5.20 15.68 6.27
C LEU A 12 -4.28 15.76 5.08
N VAL A 13 -3.31 14.87 5.04
CA VAL A 13 -2.38 14.71 3.90
C VAL A 13 -2.81 13.48 3.10
N THR A 14 -2.89 13.65 1.78
CA THR A 14 -3.12 12.54 0.84
C THR A 14 -2.08 12.63 -0.28
N ILE A 15 -1.35 11.55 -0.48
CA ILE A 15 -0.37 11.38 -1.56
C ILE A 15 -0.89 10.27 -2.46
N LEU A 16 -1.09 10.59 -3.74
CA LEU A 16 -1.59 9.68 -4.75
C LEU A 16 -0.51 9.44 -5.80
N TYR A 17 -0.22 8.19 -6.07
CA TYR A 17 0.63 7.76 -7.18
C TYR A 17 -0.18 6.94 -8.17
N THR A 18 0.11 7.14 -9.46
CA THR A 18 -0.45 6.29 -10.52
C THR A 18 0.65 5.88 -11.49
N PHE A 19 0.72 4.58 -11.80
CA PHE A 19 1.73 4.01 -12.68
C PHE A 19 1.25 2.71 -13.34
N PRO A 20 1.80 2.30 -14.48
CA PRO A 20 1.43 1.04 -15.11
C PRO A 20 2.15 -0.15 -14.46
N ARG A 21 1.44 -1.28 -14.31
CA ARG A 21 1.98 -2.59 -13.96
C ARG A 21 1.30 -3.70 -14.76
N PRO A 22 1.96 -4.83 -15.00
CA PRO A 22 1.29 -6.01 -15.56
C PRO A 22 0.12 -6.44 -14.68
N TYR A 23 -1.06 -6.66 -15.28
CA TYR A 23 -2.21 -7.17 -14.55
C TYR A 23 -2.11 -8.69 -14.44
N THR A 24 -1.52 -9.17 -13.37
CA THR A 24 -1.31 -10.60 -13.06
C THR A 24 -1.49 -10.84 -11.57
N ALA A 25 -1.84 -12.08 -11.19
CA ALA A 25 -1.96 -12.47 -9.78
C ALA A 25 -0.66 -12.20 -8.98
N LYS A 26 0.52 -12.41 -9.60
CA LYS A 26 1.80 -12.09 -8.95
C LYS A 26 2.00 -10.58 -8.74
N SER A 27 1.60 -9.76 -9.71
CA SER A 27 1.68 -8.29 -9.57
C SER A 27 0.76 -7.76 -8.49
N ASP A 28 -0.45 -8.29 -8.40
CA ASP A 28 -1.43 -7.95 -7.38
C ASP A 28 -0.93 -8.35 -5.99
N LEU A 29 -0.43 -9.57 -5.85
CA LEU A 29 0.17 -10.05 -4.59
C LEU A 29 1.36 -9.17 -4.17
N ALA A 30 2.26 -8.83 -5.10
CA ALA A 30 3.42 -7.99 -4.79
C ALA A 30 3.00 -6.59 -4.31
N LEU A 31 1.94 -6.04 -4.90
CA LEU A 31 1.35 -4.76 -4.50
C LEU A 31 0.72 -4.83 -3.10
N ASP A 32 -0.05 -5.90 -2.79
CA ASP A 32 -0.63 -6.10 -1.46
C ASP A 32 0.46 -6.31 -0.39
N VAL A 33 1.50 -7.09 -0.69
CA VAL A 33 2.63 -7.26 0.23
C VAL A 33 3.39 -5.95 0.44
N PHE A 34 3.64 -5.18 -0.62
CA PHE A 34 4.26 -3.85 -0.51
C PHE A 34 3.47 -2.94 0.42
N LYS A 35 2.15 -2.83 0.21
CA LYS A 35 1.25 -2.04 1.05
C LYS A 35 1.38 -2.40 2.54
N ARG A 36 1.38 -3.69 2.87
CA ARG A 36 1.47 -4.19 4.24
C ARG A 36 2.84 -3.95 4.87
N VAL A 37 3.91 -4.20 4.13
CA VAL A 37 5.28 -3.93 4.59
C VAL A 37 5.47 -2.44 4.84
N LEU A 38 5.00 -1.58 3.93
CA LEU A 38 5.07 -0.14 4.08
C LEU A 38 4.24 0.35 5.28
N SER A 39 3.07 -0.26 5.54
CA SER A 39 2.26 0.03 6.72
C SER A 39 2.99 -0.29 8.03
N ILE A 40 3.72 -1.40 8.08
CA ILE A 40 4.57 -1.74 9.24
C ILE A 40 5.66 -0.67 9.40
N ALA A 41 6.38 -0.34 8.32
CA ALA A 41 7.45 0.65 8.36
C ALA A 41 6.97 2.04 8.83
N TYR A 42 5.75 2.44 8.43
CA TYR A 42 5.16 3.69 8.91
C TYR A 42 4.74 3.64 10.37
N THR A 43 4.18 2.51 10.81
CA THR A 43 3.81 2.35 12.22
C THR A 43 5.02 2.51 13.11
N ASP A 44 6.14 1.89 12.74
CA ASP A 44 7.38 1.96 13.50
C ASP A 44 7.98 3.38 13.46
N SER A 45 8.16 3.96 12.27
CA SER A 45 8.86 5.25 12.12
C SER A 45 8.04 6.47 12.51
N VAL A 46 6.74 6.51 12.17
CA VAL A 46 5.89 7.69 12.46
C VAL A 46 5.44 7.71 13.92
N ARG A 47 5.21 6.54 14.51
CA ARG A 47 4.84 6.41 15.91
C ARG A 47 6.00 6.69 16.86
N GLU A 48 7.20 6.17 16.54
CA GLU A 48 8.38 6.28 17.40
C GLU A 48 9.03 7.66 17.28
N GLU A 49 9.18 8.22 16.05
CA GLU A 49 9.94 9.44 15.84
C GLU A 49 9.19 10.71 16.30
N LYS A 50 7.85 10.77 16.18
CA LYS A 50 7.14 12.05 16.31
C LYS A 50 5.84 12.03 17.13
N GLY A 51 5.30 10.89 17.52
CA GLY A 51 4.07 10.81 18.33
C GLY A 51 2.87 11.61 17.76
N GLY A 52 2.84 11.84 16.44
CA GLY A 52 2.05 12.90 15.83
C GLY A 52 0.87 12.48 14.95
N THR A 53 0.61 11.18 14.80
CA THR A 53 -0.54 10.71 14.01
C THR A 53 -1.15 9.44 14.59
N TYR A 54 -2.45 9.28 14.37
CA TYR A 54 -3.22 8.07 14.74
C TYR A 54 -2.93 6.88 13.82
N GLY A 55 -2.15 7.07 12.75
CA GLY A 55 -1.78 6.05 11.79
C GLY A 55 -1.69 6.58 10.36
N VAL A 56 -1.05 5.81 9.49
CA VAL A 56 -0.96 6.06 8.06
C VAL A 56 -1.78 4.97 7.35
N SER A 57 -2.80 5.38 6.60
CA SER A 57 -3.59 4.48 5.74
C SER A 57 -2.91 4.37 4.38
N ILE A 58 -2.82 3.15 3.88
CA ILE A 58 -2.30 2.87 2.54
C ILE A 58 -3.33 2.03 1.81
N ASP A 59 -3.85 2.57 0.72
CA ASP A 59 -4.70 1.85 -0.23
C ASP A 59 -3.90 1.64 -1.51
N ALA A 60 -3.95 0.44 -2.04
CA ALA A 60 -3.28 0.10 -3.29
C ALA A 60 -4.19 -0.79 -4.11
N ASP A 61 -4.38 -0.44 -5.38
CA ASP A 61 -5.28 -1.10 -6.29
C ASP A 61 -4.63 -1.28 -7.66
N LEU A 62 -4.90 -2.43 -8.29
CA LEU A 62 -4.45 -2.77 -9.64
C LEU A 62 -5.68 -3.15 -10.47
N ASP A 63 -6.03 -2.32 -11.45
CA ASP A 63 -7.20 -2.52 -12.31
C ASP A 63 -6.78 -2.84 -13.76
N LYS A 64 -7.39 -3.87 -14.35
CA LYS A 64 -7.16 -4.25 -15.74
C LYS A 64 -7.60 -3.18 -16.74
N ASN A 65 -8.68 -2.46 -16.45
CA ASN A 65 -9.41 -1.61 -17.40
C ASN A 65 -8.98 -0.15 -17.35
N THR A 66 -8.14 0.24 -16.43
CA THR A 66 -7.68 1.62 -16.24
C THR A 66 -6.26 1.81 -16.77
N THR A 67 -5.95 2.99 -17.32
CA THR A 67 -4.58 3.34 -17.74
C THR A 67 -4.23 4.73 -17.23
N PRO A 68 -3.20 4.89 -16.37
CA PRO A 68 -2.40 3.82 -15.72
C PRO A 68 -3.26 2.97 -14.78
N ASN A 69 -2.92 1.69 -14.68
CA ASN A 69 -3.77 0.71 -14.00
C ASN A 69 -3.45 0.46 -12.54
N THR A 70 -2.44 1.10 -12.00
CA THR A 70 -2.09 1.00 -10.57
C THR A 70 -2.27 2.34 -9.90
N VAL A 71 -2.95 2.32 -8.77
CA VAL A 71 -3.16 3.48 -7.90
C VAL A 71 -2.65 3.13 -6.51
N VAL A 72 -1.78 3.95 -5.95
CA VAL A 72 -1.38 3.87 -4.54
C VAL A 72 -1.73 5.18 -3.87
N ARG A 73 -2.57 5.12 -2.85
CA ARG A 73 -2.96 6.25 -2.02
C ARG A 73 -2.40 6.08 -0.62
N ILE A 74 -1.68 7.09 -0.14
CA ILE A 74 -1.16 7.16 1.21
C ILE A 74 -1.82 8.35 1.88
N SER A 75 -2.50 8.14 2.99
CA SER A 75 -3.22 9.20 3.70
C SER A 75 -2.96 9.13 5.19
N PHE A 76 -2.76 10.28 5.82
CA PHE A 76 -2.65 10.39 7.26
C PHE A 76 -3.25 11.70 7.77
N ARG A 77 -3.72 11.65 9.01
CA ARG A 77 -4.25 12.81 9.71
C ARG A 77 -3.36 13.14 10.89
N THR A 78 -3.04 14.43 11.07
CA THR A 78 -2.13 14.90 12.11
C THR A 78 -2.51 16.30 12.58
N ASP A 79 -1.76 16.83 13.55
CA ASP A 79 -1.80 18.23 13.94
C ASP A 79 -1.33 19.13 12.78
N PRO A 80 -1.99 20.31 12.55
CA PRO A 80 -1.60 21.25 11.49
C PRO A 80 -0.16 21.75 11.58
N THR A 81 0.49 21.66 12.73
CA THR A 81 1.89 22.07 12.90
C THR A 81 2.90 20.98 12.53
N LYS A 82 2.45 19.70 12.45
CA LYS A 82 3.33 18.53 12.28
C LYS A 82 3.36 17.94 10.88
N TYR A 83 2.39 18.24 10.01
CA TYR A 83 2.28 17.58 8.69
C TYR A 83 3.54 17.75 7.84
N ALA A 84 4.17 18.92 7.87
CA ALA A 84 5.35 19.21 7.07
C ALA A 84 6.59 18.40 7.48
N GLU A 85 6.67 17.97 8.75
CA GLU A 85 7.74 17.10 9.25
C GLU A 85 7.49 15.62 8.94
N LEU A 86 6.21 15.22 8.83
CA LEU A 86 5.84 13.82 8.60
C LEU A 86 5.93 13.41 7.12
N ILE A 87 5.67 14.33 6.19
CA ILE A 87 5.74 14.04 4.74
C ILE A 87 7.12 13.48 4.32
N PRO A 88 8.27 14.05 4.72
CA PRO A 88 9.58 13.49 4.43
C PRO A 88 9.79 12.07 4.96
N ILE A 89 9.19 11.71 6.11
CA ILE A 89 9.26 10.36 6.67
C ILE A 89 8.56 9.37 5.74
N ILE A 90 7.37 9.75 5.22
CA ILE A 90 6.62 8.94 4.25
C ILE A 90 7.49 8.62 3.02
N TYR A 91 8.10 9.64 2.43
CA TYR A 91 8.97 9.45 1.25
C TYR A 91 10.22 8.63 1.56
N ARG A 92 10.85 8.84 2.71
CA ARG A 92 12.05 8.11 3.14
C ARG A 92 11.81 6.61 3.24
N GLN A 93 10.66 6.17 3.77
CA GLN A 93 10.35 4.74 3.87
C GLN A 93 10.13 4.08 2.51
N ILE A 94 9.48 4.78 1.57
CA ILE A 94 9.34 4.29 0.20
C ILE A 94 10.72 4.17 -0.46
N ALA A 95 11.56 5.21 -0.33
CA ALA A 95 12.92 5.21 -0.87
C ALA A 95 13.79 4.11 -0.25
N HIS A 96 13.65 3.85 1.06
CA HIS A 96 14.35 2.78 1.74
C HIS A 96 14.00 1.41 1.14
N ILE A 97 12.70 1.11 0.98
CA ILE A 97 12.28 -0.15 0.35
C ILE A 97 12.76 -0.24 -1.10
N ALA A 98 12.75 0.86 -1.86
CA ALA A 98 13.22 0.88 -3.24
C ALA A 98 14.73 0.62 -3.37
N GLN A 99 15.53 1.06 -2.40
CA GLN A 99 16.99 0.93 -2.42
C GLN A 99 17.47 -0.38 -1.78
N GLN A 100 16.95 -0.70 -0.61
CA GLN A 100 17.41 -1.80 0.23
C GLN A 100 16.51 -3.05 0.20
N GLY A 101 15.30 -2.92 -0.36
CA GLY A 101 14.25 -3.94 -0.23
C GLY A 101 13.49 -3.84 1.10
N PRO A 102 12.47 -4.69 1.27
CA PRO A 102 11.71 -4.78 2.50
C PRO A 102 12.57 -5.37 3.63
N VAL A 103 12.34 -4.92 4.88
CA VAL A 103 12.93 -5.56 6.07
C VAL A 103 12.47 -7.01 6.12
N ALA A 104 13.40 -7.96 6.25
CA ALA A 104 13.14 -9.39 6.18
C ALA A 104 12.07 -9.84 7.19
N SER A 105 12.17 -9.37 8.45
CA SER A 105 11.20 -9.72 9.49
C SER A 105 9.78 -9.20 9.19
N SER A 106 9.66 -8.03 8.55
CA SER A 106 8.37 -7.47 8.13
C SER A 106 7.77 -8.27 6.99
N LEU A 107 8.59 -8.65 6.00
CA LEU A 107 8.16 -9.50 4.90
C LEU A 107 7.67 -10.86 5.40
N ASP A 108 8.40 -11.49 6.31
CA ASP A 108 8.03 -12.78 6.92
C ASP A 108 6.71 -12.69 7.71
N LYS A 109 6.52 -11.64 8.49
CA LYS A 109 5.24 -11.38 9.18
C LYS A 109 4.08 -11.28 8.21
N VAL A 110 4.26 -10.53 7.11
CA VAL A 110 3.22 -10.36 6.08
C VAL A 110 2.92 -11.68 5.39
N LYS A 111 3.92 -12.45 5.00
CA LYS A 111 3.71 -13.77 4.38
C LYS A 111 2.94 -14.73 5.30
N LYS A 112 3.33 -14.83 6.57
CA LYS A 112 2.62 -15.66 7.57
C LYS A 112 1.17 -15.22 7.73
N TYR A 113 0.92 -13.91 7.78
CA TYR A 113 -0.44 -13.37 7.85
C TYR A 113 -1.26 -13.74 6.62
N LEU A 114 -0.72 -13.59 5.41
CA LEU A 114 -1.42 -13.92 4.16
C LEU A 114 -1.75 -15.40 4.06
N LEU A 115 -0.83 -16.30 4.43
CA LEU A 115 -1.07 -17.73 4.45
C LEU A 115 -2.17 -18.12 5.44
N LYS A 116 -2.16 -17.54 6.64
CA LYS A 116 -3.22 -17.74 7.64
C LYS A 116 -4.57 -17.26 7.12
N ASN A 117 -4.61 -16.04 6.56
CA ASN A 117 -5.83 -15.46 5.98
C ASN A 117 -6.36 -16.31 4.81
N TYR A 118 -5.49 -16.80 3.95
CA TYR A 118 -5.90 -17.66 2.84
C TYR A 118 -6.68 -18.86 3.33
N GLN A 119 -6.17 -19.56 4.34
CA GLN A 119 -6.87 -20.72 4.94
C GLN A 119 -8.25 -20.35 5.52
N GLN A 120 -8.37 -19.15 6.11
CA GLN A 120 -9.64 -18.68 6.66
C GLN A 120 -10.61 -18.20 5.57
N ASN A 121 -10.09 -17.63 4.49
CA ASN A 121 -10.91 -17.09 3.42
C ASN A 121 -11.55 -18.17 2.54
N THR A 122 -10.89 -19.32 2.35
CA THR A 122 -11.41 -20.42 1.51
C THR A 122 -12.73 -21.01 1.97
N ILE A 123 -13.16 -20.73 3.21
CA ILE A 123 -14.49 -21.11 3.73
C ILE A 123 -15.52 -19.98 3.62
N ASN A 124 -15.15 -18.82 3.06
CA ASN A 124 -16.00 -17.64 2.97
C ASN A 124 -16.54 -17.42 1.56
N ASN A 125 -17.85 -17.28 1.41
CA ASN A 125 -18.51 -17.06 0.11
C ASN A 125 -18.00 -15.79 -0.60
N GLY A 126 -17.73 -14.70 0.12
CA GLY A 126 -17.19 -13.46 -0.47
C GLY A 126 -15.80 -13.63 -1.09
N TYR A 127 -15.00 -14.57 -0.60
CA TYR A 127 -13.73 -14.91 -1.22
C TYR A 127 -13.95 -15.60 -2.59
N TRP A 128 -14.89 -16.55 -2.66
CA TRP A 128 -15.19 -17.26 -3.90
C TRP A 128 -15.87 -16.35 -4.92
N ASP A 129 -16.72 -15.44 -4.48
CA ASP A 129 -17.29 -14.40 -5.36
C ASP A 129 -16.18 -13.58 -6.03
N TYR A 130 -15.21 -13.11 -5.26
CA TYR A 130 -14.04 -12.38 -5.78
C TYR A 130 -13.21 -13.22 -6.76
N VAL A 131 -12.89 -14.48 -6.41
CA VAL A 131 -12.09 -15.37 -7.25
C VAL A 131 -12.80 -15.65 -8.57
N LEU A 132 -14.06 -16.08 -8.51
CA LEU A 132 -14.86 -16.42 -9.70
C LEU A 132 -15.13 -15.22 -10.59
N TYR A 133 -15.44 -14.06 -9.97
CA TYR A 133 -15.63 -12.82 -10.73
C TYR A 133 -14.36 -12.46 -11.53
N ASN A 134 -13.18 -12.54 -10.93
CA ASN A 134 -11.94 -12.20 -11.62
C ASN A 134 -11.56 -13.24 -12.68
N ASP A 135 -11.77 -14.51 -12.43
CA ASP A 135 -11.53 -15.56 -13.42
C ASP A 135 -12.44 -15.36 -14.65
N LEU A 136 -13.74 -15.25 -14.44
CA LEU A 136 -14.72 -15.10 -15.51
C LEU A 136 -14.56 -13.78 -16.27
N ARG A 137 -14.33 -12.66 -15.59
CA ARG A 137 -14.26 -11.34 -16.22
C ARG A 137 -12.90 -11.01 -16.80
N ASN A 138 -11.84 -11.37 -16.08
CA ASN A 138 -10.48 -10.92 -16.34
C ASN A 138 -9.57 -12.05 -16.87
N GLY A 139 -10.00 -13.32 -16.77
CA GLY A 139 -9.19 -14.49 -17.11
C GLY A 139 -8.01 -14.66 -16.16
N ILE A 140 -8.16 -14.27 -14.87
CA ILE A 140 -7.11 -14.41 -13.87
C ILE A 140 -7.61 -15.21 -12.69
N ASP A 141 -6.96 -16.34 -12.48
CA ASP A 141 -7.14 -17.18 -11.30
C ASP A 141 -6.29 -16.63 -10.13
N PHE A 142 -6.98 -16.11 -9.12
CA PHE A 142 -6.36 -15.64 -7.88
C PHE A 142 -6.30 -16.72 -6.78
N HIS A 143 -6.77 -17.93 -7.07
CA HIS A 143 -6.85 -19.00 -6.09
C HIS A 143 -5.76 -20.05 -6.27
N THR A 144 -5.65 -20.61 -7.48
CA THR A 144 -4.75 -21.75 -7.73
C THR A 144 -3.29 -21.36 -7.50
N GLY A 145 -2.62 -22.09 -6.61
CA GLY A 145 -1.22 -21.84 -6.28
C GLY A 145 -0.95 -20.58 -5.46
N TYR A 146 -1.98 -19.91 -4.92
CA TYR A 146 -1.81 -18.70 -4.12
C TYR A 146 -0.84 -18.88 -2.94
N ASP A 147 -0.96 -19.97 -2.20
CA ASP A 147 -0.08 -20.29 -1.08
C ASP A 147 1.39 -20.45 -1.50
N GLN A 148 1.63 -21.11 -2.63
CA GLN A 148 2.96 -21.26 -3.20
C GLN A 148 3.49 -19.91 -3.70
N MET A 149 2.65 -19.08 -4.32
CA MET A 149 3.01 -17.75 -4.77
C MET A 149 3.42 -16.86 -3.60
N VAL A 150 2.69 -16.90 -2.48
CA VAL A 150 3.06 -16.18 -1.25
C VAL A 150 4.41 -16.68 -0.70
N LYS A 151 4.63 -18.00 -0.63
CA LYS A 151 5.89 -18.58 -0.12
C LYS A 151 7.09 -18.15 -0.96
N THR A 152 6.95 -18.17 -2.28
CA THR A 152 8.04 -17.91 -3.25
C THR A 152 8.22 -16.45 -3.63
N LEU A 153 7.32 -15.54 -3.21
CA LEU A 153 7.46 -14.11 -3.49
C LEU A 153 8.81 -13.60 -2.97
N ALA A 154 9.63 -13.06 -3.87
CA ALA A 154 10.96 -12.57 -3.52
C ALA A 154 10.93 -11.14 -2.94
N PRO A 155 11.89 -10.78 -2.07
CA PRO A 155 12.05 -9.39 -1.63
C PRO A 155 12.17 -8.41 -2.80
N SER A 156 12.79 -8.82 -3.90
CA SER A 156 12.92 -8.03 -5.13
C SER A 156 11.58 -7.71 -5.81
N ASP A 157 10.56 -8.58 -5.68
CA ASP A 157 9.23 -8.30 -6.23
C ASP A 157 8.59 -7.11 -5.51
N VAL A 158 8.74 -7.02 -4.19
CA VAL A 158 8.25 -5.91 -3.35
C VAL A 158 9.08 -4.64 -3.58
N GLN A 159 10.41 -4.79 -3.69
CA GLN A 159 11.33 -3.71 -4.00
C GLN A 159 10.98 -3.06 -5.35
N GLN A 160 10.62 -3.87 -6.35
CA GLN A 160 10.24 -3.35 -7.67
C GLN A 160 8.99 -2.49 -7.61
N VAL A 161 8.00 -2.83 -6.78
CA VAL A 161 6.81 -1.96 -6.55
C VAL A 161 7.23 -0.58 -6.03
N ALA A 162 8.14 -0.54 -5.05
CA ALA A 162 8.65 0.72 -4.51
C ALA A 162 9.41 1.55 -5.57
N LYS A 163 10.19 0.89 -6.43
CA LYS A 163 10.89 1.55 -7.55
C LYS A 163 9.92 2.11 -8.58
N ASP A 164 8.89 1.35 -8.95
CA ASP A 164 7.86 1.80 -9.88
C ASP A 164 7.13 3.03 -9.34
N LEU A 165 6.85 3.03 -8.04
CA LEU A 165 6.19 4.13 -7.35
C LEU A 165 7.06 5.40 -7.32
N LEU A 166 8.35 5.29 -7.03
CA LEU A 166 9.28 6.42 -7.09
C LEU A 166 9.47 6.97 -8.51
N ASN A 167 9.42 6.09 -9.52
CA ASN A 167 9.52 6.46 -10.93
C ASN A 167 8.17 6.89 -11.53
N ALA A 168 7.09 6.87 -10.75
CA ALA A 168 5.76 7.27 -11.21
C ALA A 168 5.78 8.73 -11.72
N ARG A 169 5.43 8.92 -12.99
CA ARG A 169 5.35 10.25 -13.61
C ARG A 169 4.20 11.10 -13.08
N ARG A 170 3.19 10.45 -12.46
CA ARG A 170 1.99 11.09 -11.93
C ARG A 170 1.93 10.87 -10.43
N ARG A 171 2.25 11.93 -9.71
CA ARG A 171 2.11 12.04 -8.26
C ARG A 171 1.33 13.30 -7.93
N ILE A 172 0.33 13.16 -7.09
CA ILE A 172 -0.44 14.28 -6.56
C ILE A 172 -0.30 14.25 -5.04
N GLU A 173 0.07 15.37 -4.45
CA GLU A 173 0.09 15.56 -3.01
C GLU A 173 -0.89 16.68 -2.65
N VAL A 174 -1.82 16.39 -1.79
CA VAL A 174 -2.82 17.33 -1.30
C VAL A 174 -2.78 17.38 0.22
N THR A 175 -2.67 18.58 0.74
CA THR A 175 -2.80 18.85 2.17
C THR A 175 -4.01 19.74 2.41
N MET A 176 -4.95 19.26 3.21
CA MET A 176 -6.09 20.02 3.70
C MET A 176 -5.85 20.39 5.15
N LEU A 177 -5.90 21.68 5.45
CA LEU A 177 -5.71 22.21 6.80
C LEU A 177 -7.03 22.76 7.35
N SER A 178 -7.21 22.59 8.66
CA SER A 178 -8.18 23.39 9.41
C SER A 178 -7.70 24.85 9.49
N GLU A 179 -8.63 25.78 9.39
CA GLU A 179 -8.44 27.18 9.75
C GLU A 179 -8.74 27.38 11.23
#